data_e672f2b6727d112bd7f975a44e0b3899
#
_entry.id   e672f2b6727d112bd7f975a44e0b3899
#
_cell.length_a   1.000
_cell.length_b   1.000
_cell.length_c   1.000
_cell.angle_alpha   90.00
_cell.angle_beta   90.00
_cell.angle_gamma   90.00
#
_symmetry.space_group_name_H-M   'P 1'
#
loop_
_entity.id
_entity.type
_entity.pdbx_description
1 polymer ?
#
loop_
_entity_poly.entity_id
_entity_poly.type
_entity_poly.pdbx_seq_one_letter_code
_entity_poly.pdbx_strand_id
1 'polypeptide(L)' 'MDKKAQFYKTYANIPLGLRNEIVVVVSDNEPLSWNAAKIEIDNNTDKVEEILEKLSKLGFLKED' A
#
# COMPACT_ATOMS: atom_id res chain seq x y z
N MET A 1 -0.35 12.54 -10.44
CA MET A 1 -1.06 11.25 -10.37
C MET A 1 -1.49 10.95 -8.95
N ASP A 2 -2.70 10.51 -8.76
CA ASP A 2 -3.22 10.16 -7.44
C ASP A 2 -2.52 8.91 -6.91
N LYS A 3 -1.92 9.00 -5.73
CA LYS A 3 -1.21 7.88 -5.13
C LYS A 3 -2.13 6.69 -4.84
N LYS A 4 -3.38 6.97 -4.54
CA LYS A 4 -4.37 5.92 -4.32
C LYS A 4 -4.59 5.10 -5.59
N ALA A 5 -4.73 5.78 -6.72
CA ALA A 5 -4.86 5.11 -8.00
C ALA A 5 -3.61 4.32 -8.34
N GLN A 6 -2.44 4.86 -8.03
CA GLN A 6 -1.17 4.16 -8.23
C GLN A 6 -1.12 2.89 -7.38
N PHE A 7 -1.60 2.98 -6.14
CA PHE A 7 -1.63 1.81 -5.26
C PHE A 7 -2.49 0.70 -5.87
N TYR A 8 -3.70 1.02 -6.31
CA TYR A 8 -4.60 0.00 -6.86
C TYR A 8 -4.02 -0.63 -8.12
N LYS A 9 -3.38 0.18 -8.94
CA LYS A 9 -2.74 -0.32 -10.15
C LYS A 9 -1.60 -1.28 -9.82
N THR A 10 -0.76 -0.91 -8.85
CA THR A 10 0.34 -1.75 -8.40
C THR A 10 -0.20 -3.05 -7.79
N TYR A 11 -1.20 -2.92 -6.92
CA TYR A 11 -1.80 -4.06 -6.26
C TYR A 11 -2.35 -5.08 -7.27
N ALA A 12 -3.02 -4.58 -8.32
CA ALA A 12 -3.61 -5.45 -9.34
C ALA A 12 -2.56 -6.26 -10.08
N ASN A 13 -1.32 -5.78 -10.14
CA ASN A 13 -0.23 -6.46 -10.83
C ASN A 13 0.58 -7.38 -9.93
N ILE A 14 0.28 -7.44 -8.64
CA ILE A 14 1.01 -8.29 -7.72
C ILE A 14 0.42 -9.70 -7.74
N PRO A 15 1.24 -10.74 -7.92
CA PRO A 15 0.74 -12.11 -7.88
C PRO A 15 0.06 -12.39 -6.55
N LEU A 16 -1.00 -13.20 -6.60
CA LEU A 16 -1.82 -13.49 -5.41
C LEU A 16 -0.98 -13.97 -4.23
N GLY A 17 0.00 -14.82 -4.49
CA GLY A 17 0.84 -15.38 -3.42
C GLY A 17 1.71 -14.35 -2.72
N LEU A 18 1.97 -13.21 -3.36
CA LEU A 18 2.81 -12.17 -2.77
C LEU A 18 2.01 -11.12 -2.04
N ARG A 19 0.68 -11.12 -2.17
CA ARG A 19 -0.15 -10.09 -1.55
C ARG A 19 -0.20 -10.20 -0.03
N ASN A 20 0.21 -11.32 0.53
CA ASN A 20 0.28 -11.52 1.98
C ASN A 20 1.64 -11.17 2.57
N GLU A 21 2.60 -10.79 1.72
CA GLU A 21 3.93 -10.38 2.19
C GLU A 21 3.86 -8.99 2.84
N ILE A 22 4.60 -8.82 3.93
CA ILE A 22 4.67 -7.52 4.59
C ILE A 22 5.43 -6.56 3.68
N VAL A 23 4.84 -5.40 3.42
CA VAL A 23 5.43 -4.43 2.50
C VAL A 23 5.73 -3.11 3.19
N VAL A 24 5.05 -2.80 4.28
CA VAL A 24 5.23 -1.52 4.95
C VAL A 24 4.97 -1.68 6.45
N VAL A 25 5.68 -0.89 7.25
CA VAL A 25 5.44 -0.82 8.70
C VAL A 25 5.04 0.63 8.99
N VAL A 26 3.85 0.80 9.54
CA VAL A 26 3.38 2.14 9.90
C VAL A 26 3.84 2.54 11.29
N SER A 27 3.61 3.80 11.67
CA SER A 27 4.23 4.42 12.84
C SER A 27 3.96 3.72 14.17
N ASP A 28 2.89 2.93 14.24
CA ASP A 28 2.57 2.15 15.45
C ASP A 28 3.33 0.83 15.51
N ASN A 29 4.36 0.66 14.69
CA ASN A 29 5.07 -0.60 14.52
C ASN A 29 4.15 -1.71 14.03
N GLU A 30 3.13 -1.34 13.27
CA GLU A 30 2.19 -2.30 12.71
C GLU A 30 2.63 -2.71 11.33
N PRO A 31 3.04 -3.98 11.12
CA PRO A 31 3.40 -4.44 9.79
C PRO A 31 2.15 -4.69 8.97
N LEU A 32 2.18 -4.23 7.72
CA LEU A 32 1.04 -4.39 6.81
C LEU A 32 1.48 -5.11 5.55
N SER A 33 0.71 -6.11 5.17
CA SER A 33 0.86 -6.75 3.87
C SER A 33 0.16 -5.92 2.81
N TRP A 34 0.32 -6.29 1.53
CA TRP A 34 -0.43 -5.64 0.46
C TRP A 34 -1.93 -5.73 0.72
N ASN A 35 -2.42 -6.90 1.18
CA ASN A 35 -3.84 -7.08 1.46
C ASN A 35 -4.29 -6.21 2.62
N ALA A 36 -3.50 -6.14 3.69
CA ALA A 36 -3.85 -5.30 4.84
C ALA A 36 -3.85 -3.82 4.45
N ALA A 37 -2.87 -3.40 3.68
CA ALA A 37 -2.82 -2.01 3.20
C ALA A 37 -4.04 -1.69 2.35
N LYS A 38 -4.46 -2.63 1.49
CA LYS A 38 -5.63 -2.42 0.66
C LYS A 38 -6.88 -2.22 1.50
N ILE A 39 -7.03 -3.00 2.57
CA ILE A 39 -8.19 -2.86 3.47
C ILE A 39 -8.22 -1.46 4.08
N GLU A 40 -7.07 -0.98 4.56
CA GLU A 40 -6.99 0.37 5.13
C GLU A 40 -7.36 1.44 4.09
N ILE A 41 -6.86 1.29 2.89
CA ILE A 41 -7.12 2.25 1.81
C ILE A 41 -8.58 2.19 1.38
N ASP A 42 -9.15 1.00 1.25
CA ASP A 42 -10.57 0.83 0.88
C ASP A 42 -11.48 1.50 1.91
N ASN A 43 -11.13 1.43 3.18
CA ASN A 43 -11.93 2.01 4.26
C ASN A 43 -11.55 3.45 4.58
N ASN A 44 -10.57 3.99 3.89
CA ASN A 44 -10.14 5.38 4.04
C ASN A 44 -9.82 5.74 5.49
N THR A 45 -9.02 4.88 6.14
CA THR A 45 -8.65 5.06 7.54
C THR A 45 -7.60 6.15 7.70
N ASP A 46 -7.27 6.47 8.96
CA ASP A 46 -6.23 7.46 9.26
C ASP A 46 -4.85 7.04 8.78
N LYS A 47 -4.65 5.77 8.49
CA LYS A 47 -3.36 5.25 8.07
C LYS A 47 -3.07 5.39 6.59
N VAL A 48 -4.08 5.77 5.79
CA VAL A 48 -3.95 5.79 4.33
C VAL A 48 -2.80 6.68 3.86
N GLU A 49 -2.72 7.90 4.37
CA GLU A 49 -1.67 8.83 3.94
C GLU A 49 -0.28 8.29 4.24
N GLU A 50 -0.10 7.74 5.44
CA GLU A 50 1.19 7.20 5.83
C GLU A 50 1.57 6.00 4.96
N ILE A 51 0.60 5.11 4.70
CA ILE A 51 0.83 3.94 3.86
C ILE A 51 1.27 4.37 2.46
N LEU A 52 0.52 5.26 1.85
CA LEU A 52 0.81 5.70 0.49
C LEU A 52 2.15 6.42 0.41
N GLU A 53 2.45 7.26 1.39
CA GLU A 53 3.70 7.98 1.41
C GLU A 53 4.89 7.03 1.55
N LYS A 54 4.81 6.07 2.46
CA LYS A 54 5.89 5.12 2.67
C LYS A 54 6.10 4.22 1.45
N LEU A 55 5.02 3.75 0.83
CA LEU A 55 5.12 2.93 -0.37
C LEU A 55 5.75 3.74 -1.50
N SER A 56 5.40 5.00 -1.62
CA SER A 56 5.98 5.88 -2.63
C SER A 56 7.48 6.05 -2.41
N LYS A 57 7.90 6.27 -1.17
CA LYS A 57 9.32 6.44 -0.84
C LYS A 57 10.11 5.17 -1.10
N LEU A 58 9.50 4.02 -0.92
CA LEU A 58 10.15 2.74 -1.16
C LEU A 58 10.18 2.37 -2.65
N GLY A 59 9.53 3.15 -3.49
CA GLY A 59 9.53 2.91 -4.93
C GLY A 59 8.50 1.90 -5.39
N PHE A 60 7.53 1.55 -4.56
CA PHE A 60 6.51 0.58 -4.94
C PHE A 60 5.36 1.17 -5.74
N LEU A 61 5.14 2.47 -5.65
CA LEU A 61 4.09 3.11 -6.42
C LEU A 61 4.69 3.72 -7.68
N LYS A 62 4.18 3.30 -8.81
CA LYS A 62 4.71 3.73 -10.10
C LYS A 62 3.83 4.80 -10.72
N GLU A 63 4.49 5.82 -11.25
CA GLU A 63 3.82 6.80 -12.07
C GLU A 63 3.83 6.32 -13.51
N ASP A 64 2.78 6.61 -14.21
CA ASP A 64 2.70 6.31 -15.63
C ASP A 64 3.37 7.38 -16.47
#